data_9ed7a2475ff7d0c6a88252dfcf480095
#
_entry.id   9ed7a2475ff7d0c6a88252dfcf480095
#
_cell.length_a   1.000
_cell.length_b   1.000
_cell.length_c   1.000
_cell.angle_alpha   90.00
_cell.angle_beta   90.00
_cell.angle_gamma   90.00
#
_symmetry.space_group_name_H-M   'P 1'
#
loop_
_entity.id
_entity.type
_entity.pdbx_description
1 polymer ?
#
loop_
_entity_poly.entity_id
_entity_poly.type
_entity_poly.pdbx_seq_one_letter_code
_entity_poly.pdbx_strand_id
1 'polypeptide(L)'
;MATNRPSILTVLVAIAALSGVASIVATTTAAAQEAPKAVTTASGLQIIDTKVGTGASPRRGQTCVMHYTGWLYQNGAKGRKFDSSVDRGQPFEFPLGQQRVIAGWDEGVASMKVGGKRTLIIPPELGYGARGAGGVIPPNATLIFEVELLDVKG
;
A
#
# COMPACT_ATOMS: atom_id res chain seq x y z
N MET A 1 -29.60 36.55 60.84
CA MET A 1 -28.88 37.71 61.46
C MET A 1 -27.68 37.97 60.58
N ALA A 2 -27.68 39.17 60.04
CA ALA A 2 -26.57 40.04 59.60
C ALA A 2 -25.63 39.49 58.50
N THR A 3 -25.85 39.86 57.26
CA THR A 3 -25.32 41.07 56.56
C THR A 3 -23.82 41.28 56.71
N ASN A 4 -23.05 41.14 55.63
CA ASN A 4 -22.49 42.36 55.01
C ASN A 4 -21.68 42.07 53.72
N ARG A 5 -22.06 42.68 52.66
CA ARG A 5 -21.19 43.16 51.55
C ARG A 5 -20.67 44.54 52.02
N PRO A 6 -19.73 45.23 51.37
CA PRO A 6 -19.16 45.17 50.06
C PRO A 6 -17.63 45.43 50.02
N SER A 7 -16.96 45.44 48.90
CA SER A 7 -16.44 46.66 48.30
C SER A 7 -15.56 46.34 47.09
N ILE A 8 -15.97 46.93 46.06
CA ILE A 8 -15.28 47.38 44.86
C ILE A 8 -13.95 48.08 45.17
N LEU A 9 -12.89 47.73 44.51
CA LEU A 9 -11.90 48.75 44.15
C LEU A 9 -11.28 48.47 42.79
N THR A 10 -11.66 49.32 41.94
CA THR A 10 -11.17 49.68 40.61
C THR A 10 -9.71 50.13 40.64
N VAL A 11 -9.13 50.13 39.43
CA VAL A 11 -7.95 50.91 38.98
C VAL A 11 -6.67 50.08 38.88
N LEU A 12 -5.96 50.04 37.85
CA LEU A 12 -5.61 51.01 36.81
C LEU A 12 -5.01 50.35 35.57
N VAL A 13 -5.30 50.91 34.44
CA VAL A 13 -4.69 50.72 33.15
C VAL A 13 -3.21 51.02 33.22
N ALA A 14 -2.38 50.16 32.64
CA ALA A 14 -1.11 50.56 32.10
C ALA A 14 -0.93 49.93 30.72
N ILE A 15 -1.06 50.75 29.73
CA ILE A 15 -0.71 50.55 28.35
C ILE A 15 0.81 50.49 28.27
N ALA A 16 1.38 49.43 27.80
CA ALA A 16 2.72 49.43 27.19
C ALA A 16 2.64 48.65 25.91
N ALA A 17 2.65 49.39 24.81
CA ALA A 17 2.89 48.89 23.48
C ALA A 17 4.32 48.38 23.36
N LEU A 18 4.54 47.37 22.63
CA LEU A 18 5.45 47.19 21.53
C LEU A 18 5.98 45.75 21.42
N SER A 19 5.97 45.36 20.22
CA SER A 19 6.78 44.34 19.56
C SER A 19 6.05 43.07 19.25
N GLY A 20 5.53 43.11 18.02
CA GLY A 20 5.01 41.95 17.31
C GLY A 20 6.08 40.85 17.15
N VAL A 21 5.73 39.71 17.60
CA VAL A 21 6.23 38.48 17.01
C VAL A 21 4.99 37.75 16.53
N ALA A 22 4.70 37.90 15.26
CA ALA A 22 3.75 37.06 14.59
C ALA A 22 4.33 35.64 14.62
N SER A 23 3.94 34.86 15.60
CA SER A 23 4.11 33.39 15.54
C SER A 23 3.20 32.92 14.42
N ILE A 24 3.80 32.75 13.25
CA ILE A 24 3.21 31.95 12.18
C ILE A 24 3.20 30.53 12.71
N VAL A 25 2.09 30.14 13.31
CA VAL A 25 1.79 28.73 13.52
C VAL A 25 1.57 28.18 12.12
N ALA A 26 2.64 27.62 11.55
CA ALA A 26 2.53 26.78 10.40
C ALA A 26 1.70 25.57 10.82
N THR A 27 0.40 25.64 10.60
CA THR A 27 -0.45 24.47 10.60
C THR A 27 0.03 23.60 9.44
N THR A 28 0.97 22.72 9.74
CA THR A 28 1.25 21.58 8.88
C THR A 28 -0.02 20.76 8.89
N THR A 29 -0.86 20.98 7.89
CA THR A 29 -1.93 20.06 7.57
C THR A 29 -1.23 18.77 7.18
N ALA A 30 -1.09 17.87 8.13
CA ALA A 30 -0.76 16.49 7.81
C ALA A 30 -1.90 16.04 6.89
N ALA A 31 -1.61 15.94 5.60
CA ALA A 31 -2.52 15.29 4.68
C ALA A 31 -2.76 13.91 5.26
N ALA A 32 -3.96 13.67 5.73
CA ALA A 32 -4.39 12.35 6.14
C ALA A 32 -4.21 11.46 4.91
N GLN A 33 -3.20 10.60 4.94
CA GLN A 33 -3.04 9.59 3.91
C GLN A 33 -4.25 8.67 4.07
N GLU A 34 -5.15 8.73 3.08
CA GLU A 34 -6.24 7.77 3.00
C GLU A 34 -5.64 6.36 3.05
N ALA A 35 -6.24 5.51 3.88
CA ALA A 35 -5.86 4.11 3.93
C ALA A 35 -5.95 3.51 2.51
N PRO A 36 -4.99 2.67 2.10
CA PRO A 36 -4.96 2.11 0.76
C PRO A 36 -6.29 1.44 0.44
N LYS A 37 -6.97 1.91 -0.60
CA LYS A 37 -8.27 1.37 -1.00
C LYS A 37 -8.08 0.08 -1.77
N ALA A 38 -8.69 -1.00 -1.28
CA ALA A 38 -8.75 -2.25 -2.00
C ALA A 38 -9.74 -2.14 -3.18
N VAL A 39 -9.32 -2.55 -4.35
CA VAL A 39 -10.15 -2.68 -5.56
C VAL A 39 -10.26 -4.16 -5.91
N THR A 40 -11.47 -4.66 -6.08
CA THR A 40 -11.72 -6.03 -6.55
C THR A 40 -12.07 -5.98 -8.03
N THR A 41 -11.34 -6.72 -8.85
CA THR A 41 -11.60 -6.82 -10.28
C THR A 41 -12.73 -7.82 -10.58
N ALA A 42 -13.22 -7.81 -11.81
CA ALA A 42 -14.26 -8.75 -12.25
C ALA A 42 -13.84 -10.23 -12.14
N SER A 43 -12.54 -10.51 -12.23
CA SER A 43 -11.97 -11.86 -12.06
C SER A 43 -11.85 -12.31 -10.59
N GLY A 44 -12.11 -11.41 -9.62
CA GLY A 44 -11.95 -11.67 -8.20
C GLY A 44 -10.59 -11.34 -7.62
N LEU A 45 -9.68 -10.79 -8.43
CA LEU A 45 -8.39 -10.29 -7.95
C LEU A 45 -8.61 -9.06 -7.08
N GLN A 46 -8.03 -9.03 -5.88
CA GLN A 46 -8.02 -7.84 -5.04
C GLN A 46 -6.68 -7.12 -5.17
N ILE A 47 -6.74 -5.84 -5.42
CA ILE A 47 -5.59 -4.96 -5.65
C ILE A 47 -5.59 -3.86 -4.60
N ILE A 48 -4.46 -3.71 -3.92
CA ILE A 48 -4.26 -2.66 -2.92
C ILE A 48 -2.95 -1.94 -3.25
N ASP A 49 -3.04 -0.72 -3.75
CA ASP A 49 -1.85 0.11 -4.00
C ASP A 49 -1.34 0.69 -2.68
N THR A 50 -0.17 0.25 -2.26
CA THR A 50 0.52 0.79 -1.10
C THR A 50 1.43 1.96 -1.47
N LYS A 51 1.88 2.00 -2.71
CA LYS A 51 2.59 3.13 -3.31
C LYS A 51 2.29 3.17 -4.80
N VAL A 52 1.82 4.30 -5.30
CA VAL A 52 1.66 4.51 -6.74
C VAL A 52 2.99 4.93 -7.34
N GLY A 53 3.44 4.19 -8.36
CA GLY A 53 4.66 4.52 -9.10
C GLY A 53 4.47 5.74 -10.00
N THR A 54 5.58 6.34 -10.40
CA THR A 54 5.61 7.51 -11.27
C THR A 54 6.24 7.23 -12.64
N GLY A 55 6.79 6.05 -12.82
CA GLY A 55 7.43 5.63 -14.08
C GLY A 55 6.45 5.07 -15.10
N ALA A 56 6.99 4.41 -16.12
CA ALA A 56 6.20 3.81 -17.18
C ALA A 56 5.33 2.65 -16.70
N SER A 57 4.19 2.47 -17.34
CA SER A 57 3.38 1.26 -17.20
C SER A 57 3.83 0.20 -18.21
N PRO A 58 3.91 -1.07 -17.81
CA PRO A 58 4.30 -2.13 -18.72
C PRO A 58 3.22 -2.40 -19.77
N ARG A 59 3.65 -2.82 -20.94
CA ARG A 59 2.79 -3.29 -22.02
C ARG A 59 2.93 -4.79 -22.17
N ARG A 60 1.90 -5.44 -22.71
CA ARG A 60 1.96 -6.85 -23.05
C ARG A 60 3.22 -7.18 -23.87
N GLY A 61 3.95 -8.19 -23.46
CA GLY A 61 5.18 -8.64 -24.08
C GLY A 61 6.45 -7.99 -23.55
N GLN A 62 6.36 -6.86 -22.88
CA GLN A 62 7.52 -6.26 -22.22
C GLN A 62 7.92 -7.05 -20.98
N THR A 63 9.20 -7.02 -20.64
CA THR A 63 9.73 -7.70 -19.47
C THR A 63 9.59 -6.82 -18.24
N CYS A 64 8.82 -7.28 -17.26
CA CYS A 64 8.72 -6.66 -15.95
C CYS A 64 9.85 -7.16 -15.05
N VAL A 65 10.54 -6.23 -14.40
CA VAL A 65 11.55 -6.50 -13.36
C VAL A 65 10.94 -6.13 -12.02
N MET A 66 10.82 -7.07 -11.10
CA MET A 66 10.14 -6.84 -9.86
C MET A 66 10.72 -7.60 -8.68
N HIS A 67 10.52 -7.06 -7.48
CA HIS A 67 10.61 -7.80 -6.24
C HIS A 67 9.23 -8.24 -5.78
N TYR A 68 9.17 -9.39 -5.13
CA TYR A 68 7.95 -9.91 -4.53
C TYR A 68 8.22 -10.73 -3.30
N THR A 69 7.21 -10.81 -2.45
CA THR A 69 7.11 -11.80 -1.37
C THR A 69 5.69 -12.34 -1.36
N GLY A 70 5.55 -13.65 -1.27
CA GLY A 70 4.28 -14.35 -1.28
C GLY A 70 4.03 -15.15 -0.01
N TRP A 71 2.79 -15.09 0.46
CA TRP A 71 2.27 -15.86 1.61
C TRP A 71 0.98 -16.55 1.24
N LEU A 72 0.67 -17.62 1.92
CA LEU A 72 -0.68 -18.15 1.95
C LEU A 72 -1.60 -17.11 2.62
N TYR A 73 -2.76 -16.88 2.04
CA TYR A 73 -3.76 -15.98 2.63
C TYR A 73 -4.80 -16.82 3.35
N GLN A 74 -4.84 -16.71 4.67
CA GLN A 74 -5.68 -17.54 5.52
C GLN A 74 -6.38 -16.66 6.57
N ASN A 75 -7.69 -16.85 6.73
CA ASN A 75 -8.48 -16.13 7.73
C ASN A 75 -8.32 -14.58 7.68
N GLY A 76 -8.21 -14.04 6.46
CA GLY A 76 -8.07 -12.60 6.26
C GLY A 76 -6.68 -12.04 6.55
N ALA A 77 -5.66 -12.88 6.68
CA ALA A 77 -4.30 -12.48 7.04
C ALA A 77 -3.22 -13.25 6.26
N LYS A 78 -2.00 -12.72 6.29
CA LYS A 78 -0.81 -13.42 5.80
C LYS A 78 -0.54 -14.62 6.70
N GLY A 79 -0.50 -15.79 6.08
CA GLY A 79 -0.08 -17.03 6.71
C GLY A 79 1.40 -17.31 6.47
N ARG A 80 1.71 -18.57 6.13
CA ARG A 80 3.08 -19.00 5.86
C ARG A 80 3.63 -18.35 4.58
N LYS A 81 4.81 -17.74 4.69
CA LYS A 81 5.59 -17.27 3.53
C LYS A 81 6.09 -18.48 2.76
N PHE A 82 5.91 -18.49 1.43
CA PHE A 82 6.34 -19.60 0.59
C PHE A 82 7.42 -19.21 -0.41
N ASP A 83 7.56 -17.93 -0.76
CA ASP A 83 8.57 -17.46 -1.71
C ASP A 83 8.86 -15.98 -1.56
N SER A 84 10.11 -15.57 -1.85
CA SER A 84 10.51 -14.17 -1.85
C SER A 84 11.75 -13.93 -2.69
N SER A 85 11.66 -13.06 -3.67
CA SER A 85 12.82 -12.58 -4.43
C SER A 85 13.72 -11.68 -3.58
N VAL A 86 13.12 -10.98 -2.60
CA VAL A 86 13.86 -10.13 -1.66
C VAL A 86 14.80 -10.98 -0.80
N ASP A 87 14.31 -12.10 -0.27
CA ASP A 87 15.12 -13.02 0.54
C ASP A 87 16.29 -13.62 -0.26
N ARG A 88 16.11 -13.82 -1.57
CA ARG A 88 17.19 -14.27 -2.48
C ARG A 88 18.14 -13.15 -2.88
N GLY A 89 17.78 -11.89 -2.65
CA GLY A 89 18.58 -10.73 -3.08
C GLY A 89 18.64 -10.53 -4.60
N GLN A 90 17.70 -11.10 -5.36
CA GLN A 90 17.67 -11.04 -6.81
C GLN A 90 16.26 -10.77 -7.33
N PRO A 91 16.07 -9.69 -8.12
CA PRO A 91 14.81 -9.42 -8.77
C PRO A 91 14.36 -10.54 -9.70
N PHE A 92 13.06 -10.67 -9.85
CA PHE A 92 12.43 -11.61 -10.76
C PHE A 92 12.00 -10.88 -12.04
N GLU A 93 12.23 -11.50 -13.18
CA GLU A 93 11.88 -10.96 -14.49
C GLU A 93 10.90 -11.89 -15.20
N PHE A 94 9.88 -11.32 -15.82
CA PHE A 94 8.93 -12.09 -16.65
C PHE A 94 8.30 -11.22 -17.74
N PRO A 95 7.96 -11.81 -18.91
CA PRO A 95 7.24 -11.12 -19.97
C PRO A 95 5.75 -11.02 -19.58
N LEU A 96 5.22 -9.79 -19.53
CA LEU A 96 3.86 -9.53 -19.13
C LEU A 96 2.83 -10.03 -20.13
N GLY A 97 1.74 -10.63 -19.63
CA GLY A 97 0.58 -11.02 -20.43
C GLY A 97 0.80 -12.22 -21.33
N GLN A 98 1.86 -12.97 -21.14
CA GLN A 98 2.20 -14.16 -21.94
C GLN A 98 2.01 -15.48 -21.18
N GLN A 99 1.27 -15.47 -20.08
CA GLN A 99 0.98 -16.67 -19.27
C GLN A 99 2.22 -17.40 -18.75
N ARG A 100 3.31 -16.65 -18.54
CA ARG A 100 4.56 -17.17 -17.96
C ARG A 100 4.55 -17.19 -16.44
N VAL A 101 3.60 -16.50 -15.88
CA VAL A 101 3.33 -16.38 -14.44
C VAL A 101 1.85 -16.65 -14.18
N ILE A 102 1.45 -16.76 -12.92
CA ILE A 102 0.05 -16.93 -12.56
C ILE A 102 -0.79 -15.77 -13.07
N ALA A 103 -2.05 -16.03 -13.43
CA ALA A 103 -2.93 -15.04 -14.04
C ALA A 103 -3.12 -13.79 -13.18
N GLY A 104 -3.13 -13.96 -11.86
CA GLY A 104 -3.22 -12.81 -10.93
C GLY A 104 -2.05 -11.83 -11.06
N TRP A 105 -0.88 -12.26 -11.46
CA TRP A 105 0.26 -11.40 -11.74
C TRP A 105 0.15 -10.72 -13.10
N ASP A 106 -0.17 -11.46 -14.15
CA ASP A 106 -0.38 -10.88 -15.48
C ASP A 106 -1.44 -9.78 -15.46
N GLU A 107 -2.50 -9.96 -14.68
CA GLU A 107 -3.55 -8.97 -14.49
C GLU A 107 -3.12 -7.85 -13.50
N GLY A 108 -2.58 -8.23 -12.35
CA GLY A 108 -2.31 -7.29 -11.26
C GLY A 108 -1.12 -6.38 -11.52
N VAL A 109 -0.13 -6.80 -12.31
CA VAL A 109 1.06 -5.99 -12.64
C VAL A 109 0.81 -5.08 -13.85
N ALA A 110 -0.12 -5.44 -14.73
CA ALA A 110 -0.40 -4.70 -15.96
C ALA A 110 -0.78 -3.22 -15.73
N SER A 111 -1.42 -2.91 -14.64
CA SER A 111 -1.84 -1.55 -14.27
C SER A 111 -0.87 -0.84 -13.31
N MET A 112 0.26 -1.44 -12.99
CA MET A 112 1.29 -0.80 -12.17
C MET A 112 2.12 0.21 -12.99
N LYS A 113 2.84 1.05 -12.27
CA LYS A 113 3.88 1.92 -12.83
C LYS A 113 5.19 1.62 -12.13
N VAL A 114 6.29 1.78 -12.85
CA VAL A 114 7.65 1.64 -12.26
C VAL A 114 7.78 2.52 -11.02
N GLY A 115 8.32 1.94 -9.96
CA GLY A 115 8.43 2.56 -8.63
C GLY A 115 7.22 2.29 -7.72
N GLY A 116 6.15 1.67 -8.23
CA GLY A 116 4.96 1.32 -7.47
C GLY A 116 5.14 0.08 -6.61
N LYS A 117 4.36 0.03 -5.53
CA LYS A 117 4.22 -1.14 -4.65
C LYS A 117 2.75 -1.48 -4.52
N ARG A 118 2.44 -2.76 -4.58
CA ARG A 118 1.06 -3.24 -4.62
C ARG A 118 0.94 -4.54 -3.83
N THR A 119 -0.16 -4.69 -3.13
CA THR A 119 -0.57 -5.97 -2.57
C THR A 119 -1.62 -6.60 -3.48
N LEU A 120 -1.43 -7.86 -3.82
CA LEU A 120 -2.36 -8.66 -4.62
C LEU A 120 -2.88 -9.81 -3.76
N ILE A 121 -4.21 -9.91 -3.62
CA ILE A 121 -4.85 -11.08 -3.04
C ILE A 121 -5.47 -11.86 -4.19
N ILE A 122 -4.93 -13.05 -4.43
CA ILE A 122 -5.15 -13.85 -5.62
C ILE A 122 -5.95 -15.09 -5.27
N PRO A 123 -7.19 -15.21 -5.76
CA PRO A 123 -7.99 -16.41 -5.55
C PRO A 123 -7.37 -17.61 -6.30
N PRO A 124 -7.69 -18.85 -5.93
CA PRO A 124 -7.09 -20.04 -6.54
C PRO A 124 -7.15 -20.08 -8.06
N GLU A 125 -8.24 -19.60 -8.64
CA GLU A 125 -8.47 -19.58 -10.11
C GLU A 125 -7.46 -18.72 -10.87
N LEU A 126 -6.91 -17.71 -10.20
CA LEU A 126 -5.88 -16.81 -10.75
C LEU A 126 -4.48 -17.16 -10.23
N GLY A 127 -4.36 -18.18 -9.43
CA GLY A 127 -3.12 -18.69 -8.86
C GLY A 127 -2.81 -20.11 -9.34
N TYR A 128 -2.63 -21.02 -8.40
CA TYR A 128 -2.24 -22.40 -8.68
C TYR A 128 -3.40 -23.40 -8.68
N GLY A 129 -4.62 -22.94 -8.48
CA GLY A 129 -5.86 -23.70 -8.60
C GLY A 129 -5.94 -24.93 -7.71
N ALA A 130 -6.62 -25.95 -8.22
CA ALA A 130 -6.84 -27.21 -7.51
C ALA A 130 -5.57 -28.09 -7.38
N ARG A 131 -4.50 -27.78 -8.12
CA ARG A 131 -3.23 -28.50 -8.06
C ARG A 131 -2.34 -28.04 -6.92
N GLY A 132 -2.37 -26.73 -6.59
CA GLY A 132 -1.34 -26.14 -5.78
C GLY A 132 0.03 -26.15 -6.46
N ALA A 133 1.10 -25.97 -5.72
CA ALA A 133 2.46 -25.98 -6.25
C ALA A 133 3.46 -26.60 -5.27
N GLY A 134 4.18 -27.63 -5.73
CA GLY A 134 5.42 -28.12 -5.14
C GLY A 134 5.42 -28.41 -3.63
N GLY A 135 4.31 -28.78 -3.02
CA GLY A 135 4.20 -29.04 -1.59
C GLY A 135 4.24 -27.78 -0.68
N VAL A 136 4.44 -26.61 -1.26
CA VAL A 136 4.47 -25.32 -0.52
C VAL A 136 3.15 -24.55 -0.63
N ILE A 137 2.44 -24.72 -1.75
CA ILE A 137 1.11 -24.15 -1.97
C ILE A 137 0.10 -25.27 -2.05
N PRO A 138 -0.82 -25.37 -1.06
CA PRO A 138 -1.83 -26.43 -1.07
C PRO A 138 -2.86 -26.21 -2.19
N PRO A 139 -3.64 -27.25 -2.54
CA PRO A 139 -4.77 -27.11 -3.44
C PRO A 139 -5.77 -26.04 -2.98
N ASN A 140 -6.30 -25.30 -3.92
CA ASN A 140 -7.32 -24.25 -3.69
C ASN A 140 -6.89 -23.15 -2.71
N ALA A 141 -5.59 -22.82 -2.70
CA ALA A 141 -5.07 -21.77 -1.83
C ALA A 141 -5.31 -20.38 -2.42
N THR A 142 -5.80 -19.48 -1.58
CA THR A 142 -5.74 -18.04 -1.84
C THR A 142 -4.37 -17.53 -1.43
N LEU A 143 -3.78 -16.70 -2.26
CA LEU A 143 -2.43 -16.18 -2.08
C LEU A 143 -2.46 -14.68 -1.85
N ILE A 144 -1.51 -14.17 -1.08
CA ILE A 144 -1.25 -12.74 -0.96
C ILE A 144 0.21 -12.46 -1.31
N PHE A 145 0.40 -11.51 -2.22
CA PHE A 145 1.74 -11.05 -2.63
C PHE A 145 1.90 -9.57 -2.36
N GLU A 146 3.04 -9.19 -1.86
CA GLU A 146 3.54 -7.82 -1.95
C GLU A 146 4.52 -7.75 -3.10
N VAL A 147 4.25 -6.86 -4.05
CA VAL A 147 5.04 -6.71 -5.28
C VAL A 147 5.52 -5.28 -5.42
N GLU A 148 6.73 -5.11 -5.94
CA GLU A 148 7.32 -3.82 -6.29
C GLU A 148 7.83 -3.89 -7.72
N LEU A 149 7.31 -3.03 -8.59
CA LEU A 149 7.76 -2.94 -9.97
C LEU A 149 8.99 -2.03 -10.04
N LEU A 150 10.15 -2.62 -10.34
CA LEU A 150 11.44 -1.92 -10.35
C LEU A 150 11.74 -1.31 -11.71
N ASP A 151 11.44 -2.04 -12.79
CA ASP A 151 11.76 -1.63 -14.14
C ASP A 151 10.89 -2.36 -15.17
N VAL A 152 10.83 -1.83 -16.37
CA VAL A 152 10.19 -2.42 -17.55
C VAL A 152 11.17 -2.34 -18.72
N LYS A 153 11.48 -3.48 -19.33
CA LYS A 153 12.42 -3.63 -20.46
C LYS A 153 11.69 -4.01 -21.74
N GLY A 154 12.16 -3.51 -22.86
CA GLY A 154 11.65 -3.86 -24.19
C GLY A 154 10.82 -2.82 -24.89
#